data_e19bb1f5d1f4810ad20b4b1ff5ffd03a
#
_entry.id   e19bb1f5d1f4810ad20b4b1ff5ffd03a
#
_cell.length_a   1.000
_cell.length_b   1.000
_cell.length_c   1.000
_cell.angle_alpha   90.00
_cell.angle_beta   90.00
_cell.angle_gamma   90.00
#
_symmetry.space_group_name_H-M   'P 1'
#
loop_
_entity.id
_entity.type
_entity.pdbx_description
1 polymer ?
#
loop_
_entity_poly.entity_id
_entity_poly.type
_entity_poly.pdbx_seq_one_letter_code
_entity_poly.pdbx_strand_id
1 'polypeptide(L)'
;MALISQLFQNYSFSSQERFLQYVQIDTQSDPLSNSSPTTEKQKNLGKVLVNELHALGISNAELDEHGYVYASLPSNVEHEVPGIFFCSHMDTSPDCSGANVKPIVHPNYQGHDMILPDDPQVVIRLAEHPDLVEQFGNDIITASGLTLLGADNKAGVAEIMDAVSFWTQHPEVPHGPITIVFTPDEEVGRGTDHINLAKIKAEFGYTLDGEKRGHLENETFSADYFRIDIQGVSQHPGFAKGRMESALKIASEIIESLPKDHCSPETTEEKEGFIHPTDMRGSVEEAQIEFILRAFETEKLIEYVSISLPKV
;
A
#
# COMPACT_ATOMS: atom_id res chain seq x y z
N MET A 1 14.34 -23.97 17.62
CA MET A 1 14.86 -23.62 16.28
C MET A 1 15.02 -24.83 15.37
N ALA A 2 15.72 -25.93 15.75
CA ALA A 2 15.90 -27.09 14.87
C ALA A 2 14.60 -27.72 14.36
N LEU A 3 13.58 -27.89 15.22
CA LEU A 3 12.28 -28.44 14.82
C LEU A 3 11.59 -27.58 13.74
N ILE A 4 11.51 -26.26 13.96
CA ILE A 4 10.87 -25.34 13.01
C ILE A 4 11.59 -25.40 11.65
N SER A 5 12.93 -25.33 11.64
CA SER A 5 13.70 -25.43 10.39
C SER A 5 13.43 -26.75 9.65
N GLN A 6 13.27 -27.86 10.35
CA GLN A 6 12.96 -29.15 9.74
C GLN A 6 11.54 -29.20 9.19
N LEU A 7 10.57 -28.60 9.89
CA LEU A 7 9.18 -28.51 9.42
C LEU A 7 9.07 -27.66 8.16
N PHE A 8 9.75 -26.50 8.12
CA PHE A 8 9.78 -25.65 6.92
C PHE A 8 10.39 -26.34 5.70
N GLN A 9 11.42 -27.20 5.88
CA GLN A 9 12.00 -27.96 4.76
C GLN A 9 11.02 -28.93 4.11
N ASN A 10 10.00 -29.38 4.84
CA ASN A 10 9.01 -30.35 4.36
C ASN A 10 7.64 -29.72 4.08
N TYR A 11 7.45 -28.45 4.40
CA TYR A 11 6.21 -27.75 4.19
C TYR A 11 6.05 -27.34 2.72
N SER A 12 4.88 -27.60 2.15
CA SER A 12 4.53 -27.15 0.80
C SER A 12 3.88 -25.77 0.91
N PHE A 13 4.64 -24.74 0.60
CA PHE A 13 4.16 -23.38 0.61
C PHE A 13 3.06 -23.18 -0.43
N SER A 14 1.96 -22.52 -0.04
CA SER A 14 0.80 -22.22 -0.87
C SER A 14 0.66 -20.72 -1.19
N SER A 15 1.60 -19.89 -0.74
CA SER A 15 1.56 -18.43 -0.92
C SER A 15 1.46 -18.02 -2.39
N GLN A 16 2.21 -18.66 -3.30
CA GLN A 16 2.13 -18.38 -4.74
C GLN A 16 0.76 -18.72 -5.31
N GLU A 17 0.19 -19.89 -4.98
CA GLU A 17 -1.13 -20.30 -5.47
C GLU A 17 -2.23 -19.36 -4.98
N ARG A 18 -2.19 -18.97 -3.70
CA ARG A 18 -3.10 -18.01 -3.10
C ARG A 18 -2.98 -16.65 -3.76
N PHE A 19 -1.75 -16.15 -3.92
CA PHE A 19 -1.47 -14.89 -4.58
C PHE A 19 -2.07 -14.85 -5.99
N LEU A 20 -1.81 -15.87 -6.81
CA LEU A 20 -2.36 -15.97 -8.17
C LEU A 20 -3.90 -15.98 -8.21
N GLN A 21 -4.57 -16.46 -7.16
CA GLN A 21 -6.02 -16.40 -7.03
C GLN A 21 -6.48 -15.01 -6.57
N TYR A 22 -5.84 -14.43 -5.57
CA TYR A 22 -6.26 -13.17 -4.96
C TYR A 22 -6.12 -11.98 -5.90
N VAL A 23 -5.05 -11.92 -6.71
CA VAL A 23 -4.84 -10.83 -7.67
C VAL A 23 -5.92 -10.76 -8.75
N GLN A 24 -6.62 -11.85 -9.03
CA GLN A 24 -7.70 -11.89 -10.02
C GLN A 24 -9.03 -11.30 -9.48
N ILE A 25 -9.12 -11.06 -8.17
CA ILE A 25 -10.29 -10.45 -7.54
C ILE A 25 -10.10 -8.93 -7.56
N ASP A 26 -10.97 -8.22 -8.25
CA ASP A 26 -10.95 -6.75 -8.27
C ASP A 26 -11.32 -6.20 -6.88
N THR A 27 -10.39 -5.47 -6.30
CA THR A 27 -10.51 -4.83 -4.96
C THR A 27 -10.10 -3.36 -4.98
N GLN A 28 -10.05 -2.73 -6.15
CA GLN A 28 -9.60 -1.35 -6.29
C GLN A 28 -10.43 -0.40 -5.42
N SER A 29 -9.76 0.43 -4.64
CA SER A 29 -10.33 1.51 -3.84
C SER A 29 -10.73 2.71 -4.70
N ASP A 30 -11.50 3.65 -4.14
CA ASP A 30 -11.96 4.86 -4.82
C ASP A 30 -11.78 6.09 -3.91
N PRO A 31 -10.81 6.98 -4.20
CA PRO A 31 -10.55 8.17 -3.39
C PRO A 31 -11.69 9.19 -3.38
N LEU A 32 -12.62 9.11 -4.35
CA LEU A 32 -13.77 10.01 -4.45
C LEU A 32 -15.00 9.51 -3.68
N SER A 33 -14.98 8.27 -3.22
CA SER A 33 -16.08 7.67 -2.47
C SER A 33 -16.07 8.10 -1.00
N ASN A 34 -17.26 8.36 -0.46
CA ASN A 34 -17.45 8.63 0.98
C ASN A 34 -17.92 7.39 1.76
N SER A 35 -18.03 6.23 1.10
CA SER A 35 -18.42 4.99 1.78
C SER A 35 -17.22 4.33 2.49
N SER A 36 -17.50 3.34 3.34
CA SER A 36 -16.48 2.47 3.94
C SER A 36 -16.99 1.01 3.88
N PRO A 37 -16.28 0.13 3.13
CA PRO A 37 -15.12 0.47 2.31
C PRO A 37 -15.48 1.41 1.15
N THR A 38 -14.49 2.05 0.56
CA THR A 38 -14.72 2.99 -0.56
C THR A 38 -15.33 2.31 -1.76
N THR A 39 -15.11 1.02 -1.92
CA THR A 39 -15.79 0.17 -2.92
C THR A 39 -16.23 -1.16 -2.31
N GLU A 40 -17.49 -1.55 -2.53
CA GLU A 40 -18.03 -2.83 -2.04
C GLU A 40 -17.31 -4.07 -2.61
N LYS A 41 -16.64 -3.94 -3.76
CA LYS A 41 -15.90 -5.04 -4.40
C LYS A 41 -14.72 -5.55 -3.57
N GLN A 42 -14.17 -4.74 -2.67
CA GLN A 42 -13.11 -5.15 -1.72
C GLN A 42 -13.59 -6.31 -0.82
N LYS A 43 -14.85 -6.29 -0.41
CA LYS A 43 -15.45 -7.37 0.38
C LYS A 43 -15.47 -8.73 -0.34
N ASN A 44 -15.28 -8.78 -1.66
CA ASN A 44 -15.24 -10.05 -2.37
C ASN A 44 -13.99 -10.86 -1.99
N LEU A 45 -12.84 -10.22 -1.88
CA LEU A 45 -11.64 -10.86 -1.35
C LEU A 45 -11.83 -11.21 0.13
N GLY A 46 -12.37 -10.30 0.95
CA GLY A 46 -12.64 -10.55 2.35
C GLY A 46 -13.49 -11.81 2.59
N LYS A 47 -14.52 -12.04 1.77
CA LYS A 47 -15.35 -13.27 1.82
C LYS A 47 -14.55 -14.53 1.49
N VAL A 48 -13.64 -14.46 0.51
CA VAL A 48 -12.77 -15.58 0.16
C VAL A 48 -11.86 -15.91 1.33
N LEU A 49 -11.22 -14.90 1.93
CA LEU A 49 -10.31 -15.07 3.07
C LEU A 49 -11.01 -15.67 4.29
N VAL A 50 -12.21 -15.19 4.64
CA VAL A 50 -13.00 -15.76 5.74
C VAL A 50 -13.34 -17.23 5.46
N ASN A 51 -13.76 -17.57 4.24
CA ASN A 51 -14.06 -18.96 3.88
C ASN A 51 -12.82 -19.86 3.97
N GLU A 52 -11.66 -19.39 3.53
CA GLU A 52 -10.42 -20.13 3.66
C GLU A 52 -9.98 -20.30 5.12
N LEU A 53 -10.08 -19.24 5.94
CA LEU A 53 -9.81 -19.31 7.38
C LEU A 53 -10.73 -20.32 8.08
N HIS A 54 -12.01 -20.35 7.74
CA HIS A 54 -12.94 -21.36 8.26
C HIS A 54 -12.53 -22.78 7.82
N ALA A 55 -12.11 -22.96 6.56
CA ALA A 55 -11.63 -24.25 6.06
C ALA A 55 -10.35 -24.72 6.77
N LEU A 56 -9.51 -23.78 7.22
CA LEU A 56 -8.33 -24.04 8.05
C LEU A 56 -8.68 -24.29 9.53
N GLY A 57 -9.96 -24.25 9.92
CA GLY A 57 -10.41 -24.49 11.29
C GLY A 57 -10.48 -23.22 12.17
N ILE A 58 -10.24 -22.04 11.63
CA ILE A 58 -10.33 -20.75 12.34
C ILE A 58 -11.77 -20.27 12.32
N SER A 59 -12.63 -20.85 13.18
CA SER A 59 -14.08 -20.63 13.17
C SER A 59 -14.51 -19.22 13.61
N ASN A 60 -13.61 -18.44 14.20
CA ASN A 60 -13.88 -17.06 14.63
C ASN A 60 -13.55 -16.02 13.56
N ALA A 61 -13.16 -16.44 12.35
CA ALA A 61 -12.91 -15.52 11.24
C ALA A 61 -14.22 -14.84 10.82
N GLU A 62 -14.17 -13.52 10.67
CA GLU A 62 -15.34 -12.71 10.28
C GLU A 62 -14.94 -11.56 9.34
N LEU A 63 -15.86 -11.18 8.48
CA LEU A 63 -15.81 -9.97 7.66
C LEU A 63 -16.85 -9.01 8.22
N ASP A 64 -16.42 -7.81 8.62
CA ASP A 64 -17.34 -6.82 9.15
C ASP A 64 -18.02 -5.96 8.08
N GLU A 65 -18.90 -5.07 8.51
CA GLU A 65 -19.66 -4.19 7.61
C GLU A 65 -18.79 -3.16 6.89
N HIS A 66 -17.63 -2.80 7.45
CA HIS A 66 -16.67 -1.88 6.86
C HIS A 66 -15.62 -2.57 5.98
N GLY A 67 -15.67 -3.90 5.85
CA GLY A 67 -14.77 -4.64 4.97
C GLY A 67 -13.51 -5.18 5.63
N TYR A 68 -13.35 -5.04 6.95
CA TYR A 68 -12.23 -5.65 7.67
C TYR A 68 -12.45 -7.13 7.90
N VAL A 69 -11.41 -7.91 7.70
CA VAL A 69 -11.38 -9.32 8.10
C VAL A 69 -10.61 -9.44 9.41
N TYR A 70 -11.22 -10.10 10.39
CA TYR A 70 -10.58 -10.44 11.66
C TYR A 70 -10.60 -11.94 11.87
N ALA A 71 -9.50 -12.48 12.37
CA ALA A 71 -9.41 -13.86 12.82
C ALA A 71 -8.39 -13.98 13.96
N SER A 72 -8.48 -15.02 14.77
CA SER A 72 -7.50 -15.26 15.81
C SER A 72 -7.21 -16.74 16.04
N LEU A 73 -5.94 -17.04 16.30
CA LEU A 73 -5.46 -18.32 16.77
C LEU A 73 -5.16 -18.21 18.27
N PRO A 74 -5.75 -19.06 19.11
CA PRO A 74 -5.43 -19.08 20.54
C PRO A 74 -3.99 -19.54 20.77
N SER A 75 -3.40 -19.11 21.86
CA SER A 75 -2.10 -19.64 22.30
C SER A 75 -2.14 -21.16 22.47
N ASN A 76 -1.07 -21.84 22.08
CA ASN A 76 -0.86 -23.26 22.33
C ASN A 76 0.23 -23.53 23.38
N VAL A 77 0.72 -22.50 24.10
CA VAL A 77 1.63 -22.62 25.22
C VAL A 77 0.92 -22.36 26.56
N GLU A 78 1.39 -23.00 27.64
CA GLU A 78 0.76 -22.93 28.96
C GLU A 78 1.06 -21.66 29.76
N HIS A 79 2.18 -20.99 29.45
CA HIS A 79 2.57 -19.75 30.12
C HIS A 79 2.05 -18.53 29.39
N GLU A 80 1.84 -17.44 30.10
CA GLU A 80 1.47 -16.17 29.51
C GLU A 80 2.57 -15.64 28.60
N VAL A 81 2.16 -15.25 27.38
CA VAL A 81 2.99 -14.56 26.38
C VAL A 81 2.16 -13.45 25.75
N PRO A 82 2.79 -12.35 25.34
CA PRO A 82 2.07 -11.28 24.67
C PRO A 82 1.42 -11.78 23.37
N GLY A 83 0.21 -11.30 23.09
CA GLY A 83 -0.41 -11.50 21.80
C GLY A 83 0.24 -10.62 20.75
N ILE A 84 0.32 -11.13 19.52
CA ILE A 84 0.78 -10.38 18.35
C ILE A 84 -0.31 -10.37 17.27
N PHE A 85 -0.23 -9.42 16.33
CA PHE A 85 -1.08 -9.47 15.14
C PHE A 85 -0.26 -9.34 13.87
N PHE A 86 -0.81 -9.86 12.77
CA PHE A 86 -0.32 -9.66 11.41
C PHE A 86 -1.39 -8.92 10.61
N CYS A 87 -0.95 -7.95 9.81
CA CYS A 87 -1.82 -7.11 9.01
C CYS A 87 -1.32 -7.01 7.56
N SER A 88 -2.24 -6.98 6.63
CA SER A 88 -2.04 -6.60 5.22
C SER A 88 -3.32 -5.97 4.68
N HIS A 89 -3.22 -5.09 3.68
CA HIS A 89 -4.40 -4.52 3.05
C HIS A 89 -4.86 -5.36 1.85
N MET A 90 -6.17 -5.31 1.58
CA MET A 90 -6.81 -6.07 0.52
C MET A 90 -7.05 -5.27 -0.75
N ASP A 91 -7.15 -3.95 -0.61
CA ASP A 91 -7.41 -3.08 -1.74
C ASP A 91 -6.18 -2.91 -2.63
N THR A 92 -6.42 -2.35 -3.80
CA THR A 92 -5.38 -2.01 -4.76
C THR A 92 -5.54 -0.56 -5.19
N SER A 93 -4.43 0.05 -5.61
CA SER A 93 -4.34 1.44 -6.00
C SER A 93 -5.38 1.84 -7.06
N PRO A 94 -5.97 3.04 -6.93
CA PRO A 94 -6.84 3.61 -7.95
C PRO A 94 -6.10 4.06 -9.22
N ASP A 95 -4.78 4.13 -9.23
CA ASP A 95 -3.97 4.70 -10.33
C ASP A 95 -4.04 3.88 -11.62
N CYS A 96 -4.22 2.57 -11.50
CA CYS A 96 -4.37 1.68 -12.65
C CYS A 96 -5.44 0.62 -12.37
N SER A 97 -6.09 0.14 -13.42
CA SER A 97 -7.15 -0.87 -13.29
C SER A 97 -6.67 -2.14 -12.60
N GLY A 98 -7.39 -2.55 -11.54
CA GLY A 98 -7.26 -3.84 -10.87
C GLY A 98 -8.28 -4.88 -11.34
N ALA A 99 -9.04 -4.60 -12.41
CA ALA A 99 -10.06 -5.48 -12.91
C ALA A 99 -9.53 -6.42 -14.02
N ASN A 100 -9.96 -7.68 -13.99
CA ASN A 100 -9.57 -8.72 -14.97
C ASN A 100 -8.06 -8.95 -15.04
N VAL A 101 -7.38 -8.91 -13.94
CA VAL A 101 -5.95 -9.20 -13.83
C VAL A 101 -5.68 -10.62 -14.33
N LYS A 102 -4.70 -10.74 -15.22
CA LYS A 102 -4.21 -12.02 -15.76
C LYS A 102 -2.75 -12.20 -15.29
N PRO A 103 -2.53 -12.90 -14.17
CA PRO A 103 -1.18 -13.10 -13.65
C PRO A 103 -0.42 -14.07 -14.56
N ILE A 104 0.86 -13.78 -14.82
CA ILE A 104 1.76 -14.59 -15.64
C ILE A 104 2.98 -14.94 -14.81
N VAL A 105 3.28 -16.23 -14.70
CA VAL A 105 4.49 -16.71 -14.05
C VAL A 105 5.60 -16.87 -15.11
N HIS A 106 6.71 -16.18 -14.92
CA HIS A 106 7.94 -16.30 -15.70
C HIS A 106 8.93 -17.13 -14.90
N PRO A 107 9.05 -18.44 -15.16
CA PRO A 107 9.86 -19.31 -14.33
C PRO A 107 11.35 -19.10 -14.56
N ASN A 108 12.14 -19.23 -13.49
CA ASN A 108 13.61 -19.24 -13.53
C ASN A 108 14.18 -18.05 -14.31
N TYR A 109 13.82 -16.83 -13.90
CA TYR A 109 14.25 -15.60 -14.56
C TYR A 109 15.76 -15.49 -14.68
N GLN A 110 16.26 -15.08 -15.86
CA GLN A 110 17.70 -15.01 -16.17
C GLN A 110 18.13 -13.66 -16.77
N GLY A 111 17.36 -12.58 -16.51
CA GLY A 111 17.71 -11.25 -16.96
C GLY A 111 17.23 -10.86 -18.37
N HIS A 112 16.37 -11.67 -18.98
CA HIS A 112 15.76 -11.33 -20.27
C HIS A 112 14.63 -10.31 -20.09
N ASP A 113 14.38 -9.51 -21.12
CA ASP A 113 13.24 -8.60 -21.18
C ASP A 113 11.92 -9.40 -21.17
N MET A 114 10.98 -8.99 -20.33
CA MET A 114 9.64 -9.59 -20.26
C MET A 114 8.65 -8.71 -21.02
N ILE A 115 8.24 -9.16 -22.20
CA ILE A 115 7.22 -8.49 -23.03
C ILE A 115 5.85 -8.95 -22.55
N LEU A 116 4.97 -8.01 -22.17
CA LEU A 116 3.65 -8.36 -21.67
C LEU A 116 2.65 -8.58 -22.83
N PRO A 117 1.93 -9.73 -22.85
CA PRO A 117 1.26 -10.19 -24.07
C PRO A 117 0.01 -9.38 -24.48
N ASP A 118 -0.70 -8.75 -23.53
CA ASP A 118 -1.91 -7.96 -23.82
C ASP A 118 -1.57 -6.54 -24.28
N ASP A 119 -0.33 -6.05 -23.98
CA ASP A 119 0.25 -4.83 -24.55
C ASP A 119 1.75 -5.03 -24.78
N PRO A 120 2.17 -5.42 -25.98
CA PRO A 120 3.58 -5.65 -26.30
C PRO A 120 4.48 -4.40 -26.25
N GLN A 121 3.91 -3.20 -26.08
CA GLN A 121 4.69 -1.98 -25.83
C GLN A 121 5.15 -1.89 -24.38
N VAL A 122 4.47 -2.58 -23.47
CA VAL A 122 4.86 -2.69 -22.07
C VAL A 122 5.89 -3.82 -21.96
N VAL A 123 7.13 -3.42 -21.68
CA VAL A 123 8.27 -4.34 -21.56
C VAL A 123 8.97 -4.05 -20.23
N ILE A 124 9.10 -5.06 -19.39
CA ILE A 124 9.88 -4.96 -18.15
C ILE A 124 11.34 -5.31 -18.50
N ARG A 125 12.24 -4.32 -18.39
CA ARG A 125 13.65 -4.44 -18.75
C ARG A 125 14.54 -4.38 -17.53
N LEU A 126 15.53 -5.26 -17.50
CA LEU A 126 16.54 -5.27 -16.44
C LEU A 126 17.24 -3.90 -16.28
N ALA A 127 17.45 -3.18 -17.39
CA ALA A 127 18.09 -1.86 -17.36
C ALA A 127 17.24 -0.78 -16.69
N GLU A 128 15.92 -0.95 -16.66
CA GLU A 128 14.94 -0.05 -16.05
C GLU A 128 14.60 -0.49 -14.61
N HIS A 129 14.83 -1.77 -14.29
CA HIS A 129 14.56 -2.41 -12.99
C HIS A 129 15.80 -3.18 -12.51
N PRO A 130 16.83 -2.48 -12.02
CA PRO A 130 18.12 -3.11 -11.65
C PRO A 130 18.01 -4.09 -10.47
N ASP A 131 17.01 -3.98 -9.63
CA ASP A 131 16.66 -4.91 -8.54
C ASP A 131 16.34 -6.34 -9.04
N LEU A 132 15.92 -6.48 -10.29
CA LEU A 132 15.72 -7.80 -10.91
C LEU A 132 17.00 -8.65 -11.01
N VAL A 133 18.19 -8.05 -10.86
CA VAL A 133 19.46 -8.81 -10.79
C VAL A 133 19.46 -9.76 -9.58
N GLU A 134 18.86 -9.34 -8.47
CA GLU A 134 18.77 -10.17 -7.27
C GLU A 134 17.78 -11.34 -7.41
N GLN A 135 16.98 -11.32 -8.50
CA GLN A 135 15.93 -12.32 -8.76
C GLN A 135 16.35 -13.41 -9.79
N PHE A 136 17.60 -13.45 -10.21
CA PHE A 136 18.05 -14.50 -11.12
C PHE A 136 17.88 -15.90 -10.51
N GLY A 137 17.22 -16.77 -11.25
CA GLY A 137 16.88 -18.12 -10.81
C GLY A 137 15.54 -18.23 -10.07
N ASN A 138 14.92 -17.11 -9.72
CA ASN A 138 13.59 -17.08 -9.12
C ASN A 138 12.50 -16.97 -10.19
N ASP A 139 11.28 -17.32 -9.83
CA ASP A 139 10.10 -17.06 -10.65
C ASP A 139 9.64 -15.61 -10.48
N ILE A 140 9.32 -14.93 -11.58
CA ILE A 140 8.74 -13.59 -11.56
C ILE A 140 7.27 -13.68 -11.95
N ILE A 141 6.42 -12.98 -11.24
CA ILE A 141 5.00 -12.88 -11.55
C ILE A 141 4.68 -11.46 -12.03
N THR A 142 4.02 -11.36 -13.20
CA THR A 142 3.58 -10.08 -13.77
C THR A 142 2.10 -10.11 -14.09
N ALA A 143 1.51 -8.92 -14.30
CA ALA A 143 0.24 -8.81 -15.02
C ALA A 143 0.50 -8.96 -16.54
N SER A 144 -0.57 -8.91 -17.35
CA SER A 144 -0.48 -9.11 -18.81
C SER A 144 -0.20 -7.83 -19.61
N GLY A 145 -0.13 -6.65 -18.96
CA GLY A 145 0.20 -5.37 -19.60
C GLY A 145 -0.91 -4.31 -19.59
N LEU A 146 -2.15 -4.69 -19.26
CA LEU A 146 -3.31 -3.77 -19.25
C LEU A 146 -3.80 -3.38 -17.85
N THR A 147 -3.25 -4.03 -16.82
CA THR A 147 -3.67 -3.84 -15.42
C THR A 147 -2.46 -3.79 -14.52
N LEU A 148 -2.63 -3.24 -13.31
CA LEU A 148 -1.69 -3.56 -12.25
C LEU A 148 -1.76 -5.06 -11.93
N LEU A 149 -0.73 -5.59 -11.23
CA LEU A 149 -0.76 -6.96 -10.73
C LEU A 149 -1.51 -7.05 -9.39
N GLY A 150 -1.34 -6.06 -8.51
CA GLY A 150 -1.90 -6.03 -7.16
C GLY A 150 -1.06 -6.84 -6.15
N ALA A 151 0.26 -6.94 -6.39
CA ALA A 151 1.17 -7.55 -5.42
C ALA A 151 1.20 -6.74 -4.11
N ASP A 152 1.14 -5.47 -4.23
CA ASP A 152 0.79 -4.52 -3.20
C ASP A 152 -0.75 -4.47 -3.06
N ASN A 153 -1.33 -5.04 -1.96
CA ASN A 153 -0.59 -5.85 -0.97
C ASN A 153 -1.16 -7.27 -0.85
N LYS A 154 -1.66 -7.86 -1.95
CA LYS A 154 -2.18 -9.24 -1.95
C LYS A 154 -1.06 -10.29 -1.78
N ALA A 155 0.21 -9.90 -1.95
CA ALA A 155 1.33 -10.77 -1.60
C ALA A 155 1.39 -10.98 -0.07
N GLY A 156 1.37 -9.91 0.72
CA GLY A 156 1.33 -9.99 2.17
C GLY A 156 0.09 -10.72 2.68
N VAL A 157 -1.08 -10.52 2.05
CA VAL A 157 -2.29 -11.29 2.36
C VAL A 157 -2.04 -12.80 2.16
N ALA A 158 -1.43 -13.18 1.02
CA ALA A 158 -1.15 -14.59 0.72
C ALA A 158 -0.12 -15.20 1.68
N GLU A 159 0.89 -14.43 2.07
CA GLU A 159 1.92 -14.84 3.04
C GLU A 159 1.33 -15.08 4.43
N ILE A 160 0.47 -14.18 4.92
CA ILE A 160 -0.23 -14.35 6.20
C ILE A 160 -1.11 -15.61 6.16
N MET A 161 -1.87 -15.82 5.09
CA MET A 161 -2.75 -16.98 4.93
C MET A 161 -1.95 -18.29 4.86
N ASP A 162 -0.76 -18.28 4.25
CA ASP A 162 0.14 -19.43 4.22
C ASP A 162 0.74 -19.72 5.60
N ALA A 163 1.14 -18.69 6.34
CA ALA A 163 1.60 -18.81 7.73
C ALA A 163 0.51 -19.40 8.64
N VAL A 164 -0.75 -18.96 8.50
CA VAL A 164 -1.89 -19.55 9.22
C VAL A 164 -2.08 -21.01 8.87
N SER A 165 -2.00 -21.35 7.59
CA SER A 165 -2.06 -22.75 7.13
C SER A 165 -0.95 -23.61 7.74
N PHE A 166 0.26 -23.06 7.84
CA PHE A 166 1.37 -23.74 8.51
C PHE A 166 1.08 -24.02 9.98
N TRP A 167 0.66 -23.02 10.76
CA TRP A 167 0.37 -23.19 12.18
C TRP A 167 -0.77 -24.18 12.45
N THR A 168 -1.80 -24.18 11.60
CA THR A 168 -2.92 -25.13 11.75
C THR A 168 -2.53 -26.56 11.42
N GLN A 169 -1.57 -26.78 10.52
CA GLN A 169 -1.03 -28.09 10.18
C GLN A 169 0.01 -28.59 11.17
N HIS A 170 0.65 -27.67 11.92
CA HIS A 170 1.75 -27.95 12.84
C HIS A 170 1.45 -27.43 14.25
N PRO A 171 0.44 -28.00 14.95
CA PRO A 171 0.07 -27.55 16.29
C PRO A 171 1.17 -27.78 17.34
N GLU A 172 2.20 -28.55 17.01
CA GLU A 172 3.41 -28.73 17.84
C GLU A 172 4.35 -27.52 17.81
N VAL A 173 4.17 -26.58 16.90
CA VAL A 173 4.95 -25.33 16.86
C VAL A 173 4.41 -24.37 17.91
N PRO A 174 5.18 -24.06 18.97
CA PRO A 174 4.69 -23.21 20.04
C PRO A 174 4.49 -21.76 19.58
N HIS A 175 3.34 -21.20 19.92
CA HIS A 175 3.03 -19.78 19.67
C HIS A 175 2.10 -19.21 20.74
N GLY A 176 2.18 -17.89 20.94
CA GLY A 176 1.23 -17.12 21.73
C GLY A 176 -0.08 -16.86 20.96
N PRO A 177 -0.98 -16.02 21.52
CA PRO A 177 -2.16 -15.59 20.79
C PRO A 177 -1.76 -14.81 19.52
N ILE A 178 -2.35 -15.17 18.38
CA ILE A 178 -2.09 -14.49 17.10
C ILE A 178 -3.42 -13.94 16.58
N THR A 179 -3.47 -12.65 16.25
CA THR A 179 -4.60 -12.04 15.56
C THR A 179 -4.22 -11.76 14.11
N ILE A 180 -5.12 -11.99 13.19
CA ILE A 180 -4.99 -11.67 11.77
C ILE A 180 -5.98 -10.57 11.44
N VAL A 181 -5.49 -9.56 10.75
CA VAL A 181 -6.28 -8.41 10.32
C VAL A 181 -6.01 -8.16 8.84
N PHE A 182 -7.05 -8.15 8.01
CA PHE A 182 -6.95 -7.65 6.66
C PHE A 182 -7.81 -6.38 6.54
N THR A 183 -7.19 -5.30 6.04
CA THR A 183 -7.81 -3.98 5.98
C THR A 183 -8.27 -3.62 4.57
N PRO A 184 -9.34 -2.85 4.41
CA PRO A 184 -9.68 -2.16 3.18
C PRO A 184 -9.02 -0.78 3.13
N ASP A 185 -9.10 -0.09 1.97
CA ASP A 185 -8.89 1.35 1.80
C ASP A 185 -7.54 1.91 2.25
N GLU A 186 -6.49 1.08 2.30
CA GLU A 186 -5.14 1.53 2.64
C GLU A 186 -4.61 2.52 1.60
N GLU A 187 -4.76 2.19 0.32
CA GLU A 187 -4.27 2.93 -0.85
C GLU A 187 -4.89 4.34 -1.01
N VAL A 188 -5.93 4.63 -0.26
CA VAL A 188 -6.56 5.94 -0.16
C VAL A 188 -6.41 6.57 1.23
N GLY A 189 -5.51 6.03 2.05
CA GLY A 189 -5.16 6.55 3.38
C GLY A 189 -6.24 6.35 4.44
N ARG A 190 -7.20 5.43 4.24
CA ARG A 190 -8.35 5.19 5.11
C ARG A 190 -8.39 3.80 5.75
N GLY A 191 -7.30 3.06 5.63
CA GLY A 191 -7.17 1.68 6.11
C GLY A 191 -7.41 1.49 7.61
N THR A 192 -7.37 2.55 8.42
CA THR A 192 -7.60 2.49 9.87
C THR A 192 -8.87 3.20 10.36
N ASP A 193 -9.65 3.83 9.47
CA ASP A 193 -10.79 4.68 9.86
C ASP A 193 -11.84 3.97 10.72
N HIS A 194 -12.10 2.70 10.44
CA HIS A 194 -13.11 1.89 11.14
C HIS A 194 -12.54 0.65 11.80
N ILE A 195 -11.22 0.58 12.00
CA ILE A 195 -10.58 -0.58 12.62
C ILE A 195 -11.08 -0.78 14.06
N ASN A 196 -11.50 -2.00 14.39
CA ASN A 196 -11.98 -2.32 15.72
C ASN A 196 -10.83 -2.86 16.60
N LEU A 197 -10.16 -1.97 17.32
CA LEU A 197 -9.04 -2.33 18.20
C LEU A 197 -9.43 -3.34 19.29
N ALA A 198 -10.70 -3.41 19.70
CA ALA A 198 -11.13 -4.39 20.69
C ALA A 198 -11.09 -5.84 20.18
N LYS A 199 -11.08 -6.03 18.85
CA LYS A 199 -10.89 -7.33 18.21
C LYS A 199 -9.40 -7.70 18.07
N ILE A 200 -8.50 -6.71 18.13
CA ILE A 200 -7.04 -6.90 18.05
C ILE A 200 -6.51 -7.06 19.47
N LYS A 201 -6.53 -8.29 19.98
CA LYS A 201 -6.06 -8.63 21.32
C LYS A 201 -4.55 -8.90 21.30
N ALA A 202 -3.76 -7.89 20.93
CA ALA A 202 -2.33 -7.99 20.76
C ALA A 202 -1.62 -6.76 21.36
N GLU A 203 -0.41 -6.93 21.86
CA GLU A 203 0.42 -5.84 22.37
C GLU A 203 1.14 -5.08 21.24
N PHE A 204 1.49 -5.79 20.18
CA PHE A 204 2.14 -5.24 18.98
C PHE A 204 1.85 -6.13 17.77
N GLY A 205 2.18 -5.64 16.59
CA GLY A 205 1.95 -6.39 15.35
C GLY A 205 2.94 -6.04 14.27
N TYR A 206 2.78 -6.75 13.17
CA TYR A 206 3.57 -6.61 11.97
C TYR A 206 2.64 -6.39 10.78
N THR A 207 2.88 -5.31 10.02
CA THR A 207 2.27 -5.13 8.72
C THR A 207 3.19 -5.76 7.67
N LEU A 208 2.64 -6.66 6.86
CA LEU A 208 3.35 -7.27 5.74
C LEU A 208 3.04 -6.46 4.49
N ASP A 209 3.86 -5.44 4.26
CA ASP A 209 3.66 -4.44 3.21
C ASP A 209 5.01 -3.84 2.78
N GLY A 210 6.05 -4.63 2.93
CA GLY A 210 7.42 -4.23 2.65
C GLY A 210 7.90 -4.65 1.26
N GLU A 211 8.95 -4.01 0.76
CA GLU A 211 9.51 -4.22 -0.57
C GLU A 211 10.45 -5.43 -0.66
N LYS A 212 11.28 -5.67 0.36
CA LYS A 212 12.37 -6.64 0.30
C LYS A 212 12.21 -7.80 1.25
N ARG A 213 12.46 -9.00 0.74
CA ARG A 213 12.43 -10.23 1.52
C ARG A 213 13.34 -10.16 2.76
N GLY A 214 12.76 -10.40 3.93
CA GLY A 214 13.48 -10.43 5.20
C GLY A 214 13.84 -9.06 5.76
N HIS A 215 13.39 -7.99 5.15
CA HIS A 215 13.47 -6.65 5.72
C HIS A 215 12.47 -6.51 6.86
N LEU A 216 12.89 -5.83 7.92
CA LEU A 216 12.04 -5.44 9.03
C LEU A 216 12.30 -3.98 9.33
N GLU A 217 11.28 -3.16 9.19
CA GLU A 217 11.31 -1.75 9.51
C GLU A 217 10.62 -1.54 10.86
N ASN A 218 11.28 -0.87 11.78
CA ASN A 218 10.76 -0.55 13.11
C ASN A 218 10.80 0.94 13.42
N GLU A 219 10.98 1.75 12.40
CA GLU A 219 10.90 3.20 12.47
C GLU A 219 9.76 3.71 11.59
N THR A 220 9.11 4.76 12.03
CA THR A 220 8.04 5.42 11.29
C THR A 220 8.41 6.87 11.03
N PHE A 221 7.78 7.47 10.04
CA PHE A 221 7.83 8.91 9.78
C PHE A 221 6.49 9.55 10.10
N SER A 222 6.51 10.85 10.30
CA SER A 222 5.31 11.68 10.36
C SER A 222 4.94 12.15 8.96
N ALA A 223 3.66 12.12 8.65
CA ALA A 223 3.13 12.47 7.35
C ALA A 223 1.96 13.42 7.48
N ASP A 224 1.92 14.43 6.63
CA ASP A 224 0.76 15.30 6.47
C ASP A 224 0.44 15.52 4.99
N TYR A 225 -0.82 15.84 4.76
CA TYR A 225 -1.33 16.33 3.49
C TYR A 225 -1.85 17.76 3.70
N PHE A 226 -1.59 18.64 2.76
CA PHE A 226 -2.26 19.93 2.74
C PHE A 226 -2.53 20.39 1.30
N ARG A 227 -3.48 21.29 1.18
CA ARG A 227 -3.93 21.84 -0.08
C ARG A 227 -3.92 23.36 -0.03
N ILE A 228 -3.47 23.99 -1.10
CA ILE A 228 -3.57 25.43 -1.30
C ILE A 228 -4.64 25.68 -2.38
N ASP A 229 -5.70 26.36 -2.00
CA ASP A 229 -6.71 26.86 -2.92
C ASP A 229 -6.41 28.34 -3.21
N ILE A 230 -6.30 28.70 -4.48
CA ILE A 230 -5.91 30.02 -4.94
C ILE A 230 -7.07 30.63 -5.71
N GLN A 231 -7.52 31.80 -5.27
CA GLN A 231 -8.55 32.57 -5.96
C GLN A 231 -7.89 33.70 -6.76
N GLY A 232 -8.04 33.68 -8.07
CA GLY A 232 -7.63 34.72 -8.99
C GLY A 232 -8.74 35.69 -9.36
N VAL A 233 -8.39 36.70 -10.17
CA VAL A 233 -9.32 37.66 -10.75
C VAL A 233 -9.20 37.64 -12.28
N SER A 234 -10.20 37.08 -12.95
CA SER A 234 -10.26 37.00 -14.42
C SER A 234 -10.75 38.30 -15.02
N GLN A 235 -10.15 38.70 -16.14
CA GLN A 235 -10.54 39.85 -16.94
C GLN A 235 -10.32 39.55 -18.42
N HIS A 236 -11.11 40.22 -19.28
CA HIS A 236 -10.84 40.16 -20.74
C HIS A 236 -9.41 40.67 -21.01
N PRO A 237 -8.56 39.94 -21.78
CA PRO A 237 -7.16 40.28 -21.99
C PRO A 237 -6.92 41.74 -22.45
N GLY A 238 -7.83 42.30 -23.26
CA GLY A 238 -7.74 43.68 -23.72
C GLY A 238 -7.90 44.75 -22.63
N PHE A 239 -8.38 44.38 -21.44
CA PHE A 239 -8.64 45.28 -20.31
C PHE A 239 -8.00 44.84 -19.00
N ALA A 240 -7.11 43.84 -19.09
CA ALA A 240 -6.54 43.12 -17.95
C ALA A 240 -5.47 43.92 -17.18
N LYS A 241 -4.88 44.95 -17.78
CA LYS A 241 -3.79 45.70 -17.16
C LYS A 241 -4.19 46.30 -15.80
N GLY A 242 -3.52 45.85 -14.71
CA GLY A 242 -3.78 46.27 -13.34
C GLY A 242 -5.15 45.82 -12.79
N ARG A 243 -5.76 44.81 -13.39
CA ARG A 243 -7.07 44.27 -12.96
C ARG A 243 -7.17 42.77 -12.95
N MET A 244 -6.27 42.06 -13.67
CA MET A 244 -6.21 40.61 -13.70
C MET A 244 -5.15 40.11 -12.74
N GLU A 245 -5.53 39.11 -11.94
CA GLU A 245 -4.59 38.32 -11.14
C GLU A 245 -4.83 36.85 -11.48
N SER A 246 -3.84 36.21 -12.10
CA SER A 246 -4.01 34.83 -12.58
C SER A 246 -3.64 33.83 -11.49
N ALA A 247 -4.60 33.03 -11.07
CA ALA A 247 -4.36 31.95 -10.11
C ALA A 247 -3.33 30.94 -10.62
N LEU A 248 -3.25 30.65 -11.94
CA LEU A 248 -2.22 29.80 -12.54
C LEU A 248 -0.81 30.37 -12.35
N LYS A 249 -0.64 31.70 -12.45
CA LYS A 249 0.66 32.31 -12.24
C LYS A 249 1.09 32.26 -10.78
N ILE A 250 0.15 32.53 -9.87
CA ILE A 250 0.39 32.42 -8.43
C ILE A 250 0.76 30.98 -8.06
N ALA A 251 0.03 29.99 -8.57
CA ALA A 251 0.36 28.57 -8.37
C ALA A 251 1.76 28.22 -8.87
N SER A 252 2.14 28.71 -10.06
CA SER A 252 3.48 28.50 -10.62
C SER A 252 4.57 29.15 -9.78
N GLU A 253 4.33 30.35 -9.23
CA GLU A 253 5.26 31.05 -8.35
C GLU A 253 5.45 30.30 -7.02
N ILE A 254 4.41 29.70 -6.48
CA ILE A 254 4.49 28.85 -5.28
C ILE A 254 5.38 27.65 -5.54
N ILE A 255 5.14 26.89 -6.62
CA ILE A 255 5.96 25.73 -6.99
C ILE A 255 7.42 26.16 -7.24
N GLU A 256 7.64 27.26 -7.97
CA GLU A 256 8.99 27.77 -8.27
C GLU A 256 9.75 28.23 -7.00
N SER A 257 9.03 28.62 -5.95
CA SER A 257 9.63 29.06 -4.68
C SER A 257 10.07 27.92 -3.77
N LEU A 258 9.68 26.68 -4.06
CA LEU A 258 10.10 25.51 -3.28
C LEU A 258 11.60 25.28 -3.41
N PRO A 259 12.24 24.71 -2.37
CA PRO A 259 13.64 24.30 -2.44
C PRO A 259 13.88 23.35 -3.62
N LYS A 260 15.00 23.55 -4.35
CA LYS A 260 15.32 22.78 -5.56
C LYS A 260 16.48 21.79 -5.36
N ASP A 261 17.25 21.97 -4.32
CA ASP A 261 18.46 21.23 -4.01
C ASP A 261 18.39 20.45 -2.68
N HIS A 262 17.27 20.56 -2.00
CA HIS A 262 16.97 19.86 -0.75
C HIS A 262 15.45 19.84 -0.52
N CYS A 263 14.99 19.02 0.44
CA CYS A 263 13.62 19.00 0.90
C CYS A 263 12.58 18.62 -0.19
N SER A 264 12.99 17.80 -1.16
CA SER A 264 12.10 17.18 -2.15
C SER A 264 12.41 15.69 -2.30
N PRO A 265 11.50 14.84 -2.76
CA PRO A 265 11.76 13.40 -2.92
C PRO A 265 12.98 13.11 -3.81
N GLU A 266 13.24 13.98 -4.79
CA GLU A 266 14.36 13.84 -5.75
C GLU A 266 15.72 14.21 -5.15
N THR A 267 15.76 14.87 -4.00
CA THR A 267 16.98 15.43 -3.39
C THR A 267 17.25 14.96 -1.97
N THR A 268 16.37 14.14 -1.42
CA THR A 268 16.47 13.65 -0.04
C THR A 268 16.70 12.15 0.00
N GLU A 269 17.38 11.68 1.04
CA GLU A 269 17.66 10.27 1.29
C GLU A 269 17.52 9.94 2.79
N GLU A 270 17.43 8.66 3.11
CA GLU A 270 17.36 8.13 4.47
C GLU A 270 16.27 8.81 5.34
N LYS A 271 16.67 9.54 6.38
CA LYS A 271 15.80 10.22 7.36
C LYS A 271 15.57 11.70 7.06
N GLU A 272 15.87 12.13 5.87
CA GLU A 272 15.55 13.47 5.42
C GLU A 272 14.08 13.58 5.04
N GLY A 273 13.43 14.62 5.52
CA GLY A 273 12.03 14.85 5.18
C GLY A 273 11.88 15.69 3.92
N PHE A 274 10.67 15.73 3.35
CA PHE A 274 10.42 16.42 2.10
C PHE A 274 9.05 17.08 2.02
N ILE A 275 8.94 18.00 1.07
CA ILE A 275 7.75 18.66 0.57
C ILE A 275 7.55 18.18 -0.87
N HIS A 276 6.44 17.51 -1.15
CA HIS A 276 6.16 16.99 -2.48
C HIS A 276 4.82 17.49 -3.02
N PRO A 277 4.81 18.40 -4.01
CA PRO A 277 3.58 18.72 -4.73
C PRO A 277 3.16 17.52 -5.59
N THR A 278 1.98 16.98 -5.34
CA THR A 278 1.46 15.78 -6.00
C THR A 278 0.49 16.07 -7.13
N ASP A 279 -0.23 17.19 -7.04
CA ASP A 279 -1.17 17.61 -8.09
C ASP A 279 -1.23 19.14 -8.19
N MET A 280 -1.41 19.64 -9.39
CA MET A 280 -1.69 21.05 -9.65
C MET A 280 -2.67 21.18 -10.78
N ARG A 281 -3.81 21.81 -10.51
CA ARG A 281 -4.86 22.09 -11.51
C ARG A 281 -5.39 23.50 -11.37
N GLY A 282 -5.93 24.06 -12.45
CA GLY A 282 -6.56 25.36 -12.36
C GLY A 282 -6.80 26.07 -13.67
N SER A 283 -7.29 27.30 -13.50
CA SER A 283 -7.61 28.29 -14.54
C SER A 283 -7.06 29.65 -14.12
N VAL A 284 -7.41 30.70 -14.87
CA VAL A 284 -7.07 32.09 -14.48
C VAL A 284 -7.80 32.49 -13.20
N GLU A 285 -9.01 31.95 -12.98
CA GLU A 285 -9.92 32.35 -11.91
C GLU A 285 -9.68 31.58 -10.61
N GLU A 286 -9.23 30.34 -10.71
CA GLU A 286 -8.97 29.47 -9.57
C GLU A 286 -7.84 28.49 -9.88
N ALA A 287 -7.06 28.13 -8.88
CA ALA A 287 -6.07 27.05 -8.97
C ALA A 287 -5.98 26.33 -7.64
N GLN A 288 -5.50 25.10 -7.68
CA GLN A 288 -5.33 24.24 -6.54
C GLN A 288 -3.99 23.52 -6.66
N ILE A 289 -3.28 23.40 -5.55
CA ILE A 289 -2.05 22.60 -5.44
C ILE A 289 -2.22 21.68 -4.25
N GLU A 290 -1.92 20.40 -4.44
CA GLU A 290 -1.93 19.39 -3.39
C GLU A 290 -0.50 18.97 -3.05
N PHE A 291 -0.25 18.75 -1.76
CA PHE A 291 1.07 18.42 -1.23
C PHE A 291 0.99 17.26 -0.25
N ILE A 292 1.99 16.41 -0.29
CA ILE A 292 2.32 15.52 0.82
C ILE A 292 3.63 15.96 1.48
N LEU A 293 3.66 15.84 2.80
CA LEU A 293 4.83 16.12 3.62
C LEU A 293 5.29 14.85 4.33
N ARG A 294 6.59 14.69 4.47
CA ARG A 294 7.21 13.63 5.26
C ARG A 294 8.29 14.22 6.15
N ALA A 295 8.32 13.82 7.41
CA ALA A 295 9.39 14.19 8.33
C ALA A 295 9.56 13.11 9.41
N PHE A 296 10.78 12.88 9.88
CA PHE A 296 11.04 11.97 11.00
C PHE A 296 10.83 12.66 12.37
N GLU A 297 10.78 13.99 12.38
CA GLU A 297 10.41 14.80 13.53
C GLU A 297 9.09 15.51 13.20
N THR A 298 8.02 15.22 13.94
CA THR A 298 6.66 15.73 13.67
C THR A 298 6.60 17.25 13.62
N GLU A 299 7.39 17.94 14.45
CA GLU A 299 7.45 19.40 14.50
C GLU A 299 7.89 20.03 13.18
N LYS A 300 8.72 19.31 12.39
CA LYS A 300 9.17 19.79 11.08
C LYS A 300 8.06 19.89 10.03
N LEU A 301 6.98 19.14 10.19
CA LEU A 301 5.84 19.24 9.27
C LEU A 301 5.29 20.67 9.22
N ILE A 302 5.20 21.35 10.38
CA ILE A 302 4.74 22.74 10.46
C ILE A 302 5.70 23.71 9.77
N GLU A 303 7.02 23.46 9.89
CA GLU A 303 8.03 24.23 9.17
C GLU A 303 7.88 24.08 7.66
N TYR A 304 7.64 22.86 7.19
CA TYR A 304 7.44 22.55 5.76
C TYR A 304 6.21 23.24 5.17
N VAL A 305 5.10 23.26 5.89
CA VAL A 305 3.94 24.05 5.49
C VAL A 305 4.31 25.53 5.34
N SER A 306 5.09 26.07 6.30
CA SER A 306 5.53 27.46 6.27
C SER A 306 6.46 27.82 5.10
N ILE A 307 7.27 26.86 4.63
CA ILE A 307 8.11 26.99 3.44
C ILE A 307 7.27 27.05 2.16
N SER A 308 6.19 26.28 2.12
CA SER A 308 5.29 26.14 0.96
C SER A 308 4.32 27.31 0.80
N LEU A 309 4.15 28.12 1.85
CA LEU A 309 3.29 29.30 1.78
C LEU A 309 4.03 30.50 1.20
N PRO A 310 3.38 31.28 0.32
CA PRO A 310 3.99 32.50 -0.22
C PRO A 310 4.34 33.45 0.92
N LYS A 311 5.56 33.96 0.90
CA LYS A 311 5.96 35.05 1.80
C LYS A 311 5.27 36.33 1.32
N VAL A 312 4.19 36.73 1.98
CA VAL A 312 3.45 37.97 1.74
C VAL A 312 4.30 39.16 2.10
#